data_37ff5c440c02c91493582d2615541c13
#
_entry.id   37ff5c440c02c91493582d2615541c13
#
_cell.length_a   1.000
_cell.length_b   1.000
_cell.length_c   1.000
_cell.angle_alpha   90.00
_cell.angle_beta   90.00
_cell.angle_gamma   90.00
#
_symmetry.space_group_name_H-M   'P 1'
#
loop_
_entity.id
_entity.type
_entity.pdbx_description
1 polymer ?
#
loop_
_entity_poly.entity_id
_entity_poly.type
_entity_poly.pdbx_seq_one_letter_code
_entity_poly.pdbx_strand_id
1 'polypeptide(L)'
;MGIKKGKTDYLLSLIREGKSMTLGQQLRLTAYLSVPAIMAQVSSIAMQYIDASMVGSLSANAAASIGLVSTTTWLFWGLCAAAATGFSVQVAHRIGAGDFAGAKKILRQSVTATLVFSSLLAVVGISISGVLPGWLGGDEMIRSDSSFYFRIFSLFLPALQLNFLAGGMLRCSGNMCVPSMLNVLMCFWDVVFNFFLIFPTRQVDWWGWEFIVPGVGLGVEGAVLGTVLAELITAGGMMWYLCRRSSMLRLSGGQGSFLPRKETLRQAVRISLPMGFEHIAICGAQIMTTVIVAPLGIVAIAANSFAIIAESLCYMPGYGISEAATTLVGQSLGANRIRLLKRFANITVWSGMLIMGVMGVLMYVAAPQIIGVMTPVEEIRMLGIGILRIEAFAEPMFAASIVAYGVFVGAGNTFVPSLMNFGSIWGVRLTLAAWLAPTMGLRGVWLAMCIELCFRGAIFLVRLWSGNWIYKLRIKR
;
A
#
# COMPACT_ATOMS: atom_id res chain seq x y z
N MET A 1 -10.86 21.15 -12.69
CA MET A 1 -11.08 19.84 -12.04
C MET A 1 -12.48 19.23 -12.34
N GLY A 2 -13.53 20.01 -12.53
CA GLY A 2 -14.90 19.51 -12.83
C GLY A 2 -15.07 18.74 -14.14
N ILE A 3 -14.36 19.13 -15.20
CA ILE A 3 -14.51 18.55 -16.56
C ILE A 3 -13.99 17.08 -16.63
N LYS A 4 -12.95 16.74 -15.85
CA LYS A 4 -12.39 15.36 -15.82
C LYS A 4 -13.29 14.40 -15.05
N LYS A 5 -13.96 14.86 -13.98
CA LYS A 5 -14.86 14.04 -13.16
C LYS A 5 -16.07 13.57 -13.96
N GLY A 6 -16.72 14.44 -14.73
CA GLY A 6 -17.84 14.07 -15.58
C GLY A 6 -17.48 13.06 -16.68
N LYS A 7 -16.26 13.13 -17.24
CA LYS A 7 -15.76 12.17 -18.24
C LYS A 7 -15.51 10.78 -17.65
N THR A 8 -14.94 10.70 -16.45
CA THR A 8 -14.71 9.41 -15.76
C THR A 8 -16.05 8.76 -15.39
N ASP A 9 -16.97 9.53 -14.81
CA ASP A 9 -18.31 9.04 -14.44
C ASP A 9 -19.09 8.55 -15.68
N TYR A 10 -19.00 9.24 -16.80
CA TYR A 10 -19.57 8.81 -18.08
C TYR A 10 -18.99 7.48 -18.56
N LEU A 11 -17.65 7.33 -18.57
CA LEU A 11 -17.01 6.10 -19.02
C LEU A 11 -17.34 4.91 -18.10
N LEU A 12 -17.45 5.13 -16.79
CA LEU A 12 -17.89 4.11 -15.84
C LEU A 12 -19.38 3.77 -16.02
N SER A 13 -20.23 4.72 -16.42
CA SER A 13 -21.63 4.42 -16.69
C SER A 13 -21.79 3.47 -17.87
N LEU A 14 -20.92 3.55 -18.89
CA LEU A 14 -20.92 2.62 -20.02
C LEU A 14 -20.72 1.16 -19.58
N ILE A 15 -19.92 0.92 -18.51
CA ILE A 15 -19.75 -0.43 -17.95
C ILE A 15 -21.07 -0.94 -17.38
N ARG A 16 -21.76 -0.11 -16.58
CA ARG A 16 -22.99 -0.44 -15.87
C ARG A 16 -24.19 -0.58 -16.80
N GLU A 17 -24.27 0.28 -17.82
CA GLU A 17 -25.37 0.32 -18.80
C GLU A 17 -25.23 -0.74 -19.91
N GLY A 18 -24.15 -1.52 -19.90
CA GLY A 18 -23.94 -2.55 -20.92
C GLY A 18 -23.52 -2.03 -22.29
N LYS A 19 -23.23 -0.73 -22.44
CA LYS A 19 -22.83 -0.12 -23.72
C LYS A 19 -21.42 -0.54 -24.14
N SER A 20 -21.20 -0.66 -25.46
CA SER A 20 -19.86 -0.98 -25.98
C SER A 20 -18.87 0.14 -25.69
N MET A 21 -17.62 -0.24 -25.40
CA MET A 21 -16.51 0.69 -25.20
C MET A 21 -15.42 0.43 -26.24
N THR A 22 -14.97 1.49 -26.90
CA THR A 22 -13.82 1.44 -27.79
C THR A 22 -12.52 1.23 -26.99
N LEU A 23 -11.47 0.72 -27.64
CA LEU A 23 -10.16 0.56 -26.99
C LEU A 23 -9.63 1.89 -26.42
N GLY A 24 -9.79 2.99 -27.18
CA GLY A 24 -9.39 4.32 -26.73
C GLY A 24 -10.13 4.79 -25.45
N GLN A 25 -11.42 4.45 -25.32
CA GLN A 25 -12.19 4.74 -24.09
C GLN A 25 -11.71 3.90 -22.91
N GLN A 26 -11.38 2.63 -23.15
CA GLN A 26 -10.85 1.73 -22.11
C GLN A 26 -9.48 2.21 -21.62
N LEU A 27 -8.56 2.58 -22.51
CA LEU A 27 -7.24 3.14 -22.17
C LEU A 27 -7.38 4.46 -21.41
N ARG A 28 -8.25 5.37 -21.86
CA ARG A 28 -8.50 6.65 -21.18
C ARG A 28 -9.05 6.45 -19.77
N LEU A 29 -10.00 5.53 -19.60
CA LEU A 29 -10.57 5.23 -18.29
C LEU A 29 -9.50 4.64 -17.36
N THR A 30 -8.70 3.70 -17.85
CA THR A 30 -7.58 3.14 -17.09
C THR A 30 -6.60 4.24 -16.65
N ALA A 31 -6.21 5.14 -17.54
CA ALA A 31 -5.32 6.25 -17.22
C ALA A 31 -5.94 7.23 -16.20
N TYR A 32 -7.25 7.57 -16.34
CA TYR A 32 -7.92 8.47 -15.41
C TYR A 32 -8.02 7.91 -13.99
N LEU A 33 -8.06 6.58 -13.84
CA LEU A 33 -8.06 5.94 -12.52
C LEU A 33 -6.64 5.71 -12.00
N SER A 34 -5.69 5.32 -12.86
CA SER A 34 -4.33 5.00 -12.44
C SER A 34 -3.50 6.22 -12.05
N VAL A 35 -3.57 7.32 -12.82
CA VAL A 35 -2.70 8.49 -12.58
C VAL A 35 -2.89 9.09 -11.18
N PRO A 36 -4.11 9.36 -10.68
CA PRO A 36 -4.27 9.86 -9.31
C PRO A 36 -3.79 8.87 -8.26
N ALA A 37 -4.02 7.57 -8.47
CA ALA A 37 -3.59 6.53 -7.55
C ALA A 37 -2.04 6.42 -7.50
N ILE A 38 -1.35 6.50 -8.64
CA ILE A 38 0.11 6.55 -8.71
C ILE A 38 0.65 7.75 -7.93
N MET A 39 0.07 8.94 -8.13
CA MET A 39 0.48 10.14 -7.40
C MET A 39 0.34 9.99 -5.89
N ALA A 40 -0.74 9.37 -5.42
CA ALA A 40 -0.93 9.10 -4.00
C ALA A 40 0.13 8.12 -3.45
N GLN A 41 0.44 7.07 -4.18
CA GLN A 41 1.47 6.09 -3.77
C GLN A 41 2.87 6.71 -3.71
N VAL A 42 3.25 7.49 -4.72
CA VAL A 42 4.53 8.20 -4.75
C VAL A 42 4.62 9.21 -3.60
N SER A 43 3.54 9.96 -3.32
CA SER A 43 3.51 10.90 -2.19
C SER A 43 3.67 10.21 -0.84
N SER A 44 3.05 9.03 -0.65
CA SER A 44 3.18 8.25 0.58
C SER A 44 4.63 7.81 0.85
N ILE A 45 5.36 7.43 -0.20
CA ILE A 45 6.78 7.10 -0.07
C ILE A 45 7.61 8.35 0.26
N ALA A 46 7.37 9.46 -0.43
CA ALA A 46 8.05 10.71 -0.12
C ALA A 46 7.85 11.14 1.34
N MET A 47 6.64 10.99 1.88
CA MET A 47 6.33 11.23 3.29
C MET A 47 7.19 10.36 4.21
N GLN A 48 7.22 9.03 3.98
CA GLN A 48 8.00 8.10 4.80
C GLN A 48 9.50 8.46 4.83
N TYR A 49 10.05 8.98 3.72
CA TYR A 49 11.44 9.43 3.68
C TYR A 49 11.67 10.72 4.46
N ILE A 50 10.75 11.67 4.34
CA ILE A 50 10.83 12.93 5.08
C ILE A 50 10.77 12.63 6.58
N ASP A 51 9.86 11.76 7.02
CA ASP A 51 9.72 11.36 8.42
C ASP A 51 10.98 10.67 8.95
N ALA A 52 11.49 9.69 8.19
CA ALA A 52 12.73 9.01 8.55
C ALA A 52 13.92 9.96 8.64
N SER A 53 13.99 10.96 7.76
CA SER A 53 15.02 12.02 7.78
C SER A 53 14.86 12.93 9.00
N MET A 54 13.63 13.35 9.32
CA MET A 54 13.37 14.21 10.48
C MET A 54 13.75 13.51 11.78
N VAL A 55 13.31 12.26 11.97
CA VAL A 55 13.64 11.47 13.17
C VAL A 55 15.13 11.13 13.22
N GLY A 56 15.73 10.77 12.10
CA GLY A 56 17.17 10.47 11.99
C GLY A 56 18.06 11.66 12.35
N SER A 57 17.58 12.89 12.13
CA SER A 57 18.29 14.11 12.51
C SER A 57 18.30 14.38 14.02
N LEU A 58 17.43 13.74 14.80
CA LEU A 58 17.42 13.88 16.27
C LEU A 58 18.57 13.09 16.92
N SER A 59 18.59 11.79 16.67
CA SER A 59 19.63 10.88 17.15
C SER A 59 19.54 9.50 16.50
N ALA A 60 20.62 8.74 16.56
CA ALA A 60 20.63 7.33 16.13
C ALA A 60 19.65 6.47 16.95
N ASN A 61 19.52 6.75 18.25
CA ASN A 61 18.59 6.05 19.14
C ASN A 61 17.12 6.32 18.76
N ALA A 62 16.78 7.55 18.40
CA ALA A 62 15.43 7.90 17.94
C ALA A 62 15.07 7.15 16.65
N ALA A 63 15.97 7.09 15.68
CA ALA A 63 15.77 6.32 14.45
C ALA A 63 15.67 4.80 14.74
N ALA A 64 16.52 4.29 15.63
CA ALA A 64 16.50 2.87 16.03
C ALA A 64 15.21 2.49 16.77
N SER A 65 14.66 3.37 17.61
CA SER A 65 13.44 3.10 18.36
C SER A 65 12.22 2.93 17.45
N ILE A 66 12.07 3.74 16.40
CA ILE A 66 11.01 3.59 15.40
C ILE A 66 11.28 2.38 14.49
N GLY A 67 12.53 2.22 14.04
CA GLY A 67 12.94 1.09 13.21
C GLY A 67 12.65 -0.25 13.84
N LEU A 68 12.85 -0.39 15.15
CA LEU A 68 12.61 -1.63 15.90
C LEU A 68 11.16 -2.12 15.76
N VAL A 69 10.18 -1.25 15.87
CA VAL A 69 8.75 -1.60 15.81
C VAL A 69 8.14 -1.48 14.42
N SER A 70 8.88 -0.99 13.44
CA SER A 70 8.38 -0.68 12.09
C SER A 70 7.75 -1.88 11.39
N THR A 71 8.35 -3.06 11.48
CA THR A 71 7.79 -4.28 10.85
C THR A 71 6.46 -4.67 11.47
N THR A 72 6.29 -4.48 12.80
CA THR A 72 5.03 -4.77 13.48
C THR A 72 3.96 -3.74 13.16
N THR A 73 4.32 -2.45 13.08
CA THR A 73 3.39 -1.40 12.63
C THR A 73 2.94 -1.65 11.21
N TRP A 74 3.85 -2.06 10.34
CA TRP A 74 3.53 -2.38 8.94
C TRP A 74 2.63 -3.61 8.80
N LEU A 75 2.81 -4.60 9.67
CA LEU A 75 1.91 -5.75 9.75
C LEU A 75 0.49 -5.32 10.11
N PHE A 76 0.33 -4.49 11.13
CA PHE A 76 -1.00 -4.00 11.56
C PHE A 76 -1.66 -3.13 10.50
N TRP A 77 -0.87 -2.28 9.84
CA TRP A 77 -1.30 -1.50 8.68
C TRP A 77 -1.84 -2.40 7.55
N GLY A 78 -1.13 -3.47 7.20
CA GLY A 78 -1.55 -4.43 6.18
C GLY A 78 -2.81 -5.21 6.55
N LEU A 79 -2.96 -5.59 7.82
CA LEU A 79 -4.18 -6.26 8.30
C LEU A 79 -5.41 -5.35 8.20
N CYS A 80 -5.27 -4.06 8.55
CA CYS A 80 -6.33 -3.07 8.38
C CYS A 80 -6.70 -2.85 6.91
N ALA A 81 -5.70 -2.75 6.04
CA ALA A 81 -5.90 -2.62 4.60
C ALA A 81 -6.63 -3.84 4.01
N ALA A 82 -6.23 -5.06 4.40
CA ALA A 82 -6.89 -6.30 3.99
C ALA A 82 -8.35 -6.35 4.43
N ALA A 83 -8.63 -5.98 5.69
CA ALA A 83 -10.00 -5.93 6.22
C ALA A 83 -10.89 -4.95 5.44
N ALA A 84 -10.39 -3.76 5.11
CA ALA A 84 -11.10 -2.78 4.30
C ALA A 84 -11.38 -3.29 2.88
N THR A 85 -10.39 -3.95 2.26
CA THR A 85 -10.48 -4.47 0.89
C THR A 85 -11.58 -5.51 0.75
N GLY A 86 -11.78 -6.38 1.74
CA GLY A 86 -12.83 -7.38 1.73
C GLY A 86 -14.25 -6.81 1.57
N PHE A 87 -14.50 -5.62 2.08
CA PHE A 87 -15.77 -4.91 1.89
C PHE A 87 -15.79 -4.06 0.64
N SER A 88 -14.68 -3.37 0.31
CA SER A 88 -14.61 -2.47 -0.84
C SER A 88 -14.83 -3.20 -2.16
N VAL A 89 -14.30 -4.41 -2.31
CA VAL A 89 -14.51 -5.24 -3.51
C VAL A 89 -15.99 -5.65 -3.66
N GLN A 90 -16.68 -5.98 -2.56
CA GLN A 90 -18.11 -6.25 -2.61
C GLN A 90 -18.91 -5.03 -3.09
N VAL A 91 -18.51 -3.82 -2.66
CA VAL A 91 -19.12 -2.57 -3.12
C VAL A 91 -18.87 -2.35 -4.62
N ALA A 92 -17.66 -2.62 -5.12
CA ALA A 92 -17.37 -2.56 -6.55
C ALA A 92 -18.30 -3.47 -7.38
N HIS A 93 -18.51 -4.70 -6.90
CA HIS A 93 -19.42 -5.65 -7.55
C HIS A 93 -20.88 -5.15 -7.57
N ARG A 94 -21.38 -4.59 -6.45
CA ARG A 94 -22.75 -4.04 -6.37
C ARG A 94 -22.92 -2.82 -7.25
N ILE A 95 -21.94 -1.91 -7.26
CA ILE A 95 -21.96 -0.73 -8.13
C ILE A 95 -21.94 -1.15 -9.60
N GLY A 96 -21.11 -2.11 -9.97
CA GLY A 96 -21.07 -2.66 -11.32
C GLY A 96 -22.40 -3.26 -11.77
N ALA A 97 -23.12 -3.92 -10.86
CA ALA A 97 -24.45 -4.48 -11.09
C ALA A 97 -25.57 -3.41 -11.11
N GLY A 98 -25.28 -2.14 -10.81
CA GLY A 98 -26.27 -1.08 -10.66
C GLY A 98 -27.04 -1.10 -9.34
N ASP A 99 -26.67 -1.99 -8.40
CA ASP A 99 -27.29 -2.12 -7.08
C ASP A 99 -26.69 -1.15 -6.06
N PHE A 100 -27.01 0.14 -6.21
CA PHE A 100 -26.52 1.18 -5.29
C PHE A 100 -27.09 1.06 -3.88
N ALA A 101 -28.30 0.51 -3.74
CA ALA A 101 -28.90 0.27 -2.43
C ALA A 101 -28.13 -0.81 -1.66
N GLY A 102 -27.80 -1.92 -2.33
CA GLY A 102 -26.95 -2.97 -1.78
C GLY A 102 -25.55 -2.46 -1.42
N ALA A 103 -24.95 -1.61 -2.27
CA ALA A 103 -23.66 -1.00 -1.99
C ALA A 103 -23.68 -0.14 -0.71
N LYS A 104 -24.71 0.68 -0.50
CA LYS A 104 -24.89 1.48 0.72
C LYS A 104 -25.12 0.62 1.97
N LYS A 105 -25.84 -0.52 1.84
CA LYS A 105 -26.01 -1.47 2.95
C LYS A 105 -24.69 -2.08 3.37
N ILE A 106 -23.85 -2.49 2.39
CA ILE A 106 -22.51 -3.03 2.66
C ILE A 106 -21.64 -1.97 3.33
N LEU A 107 -21.67 -0.71 2.87
CA LEU A 107 -20.92 0.38 3.48
C LEU A 107 -21.28 0.56 4.96
N ARG A 108 -22.58 0.57 5.33
CA ARG A 108 -22.99 0.69 6.74
C ARG A 108 -22.47 -0.46 7.59
N GLN A 109 -22.61 -1.68 7.10
CA GLN A 109 -22.16 -2.87 7.79
C GLN A 109 -20.64 -2.93 7.90
N SER A 110 -19.92 -2.46 6.89
CA SER A 110 -18.46 -2.45 6.90
C SER A 110 -17.87 -1.49 7.94
N VAL A 111 -18.51 -0.33 8.15
CA VAL A 111 -18.05 0.64 9.17
C VAL A 111 -18.02 -0.04 10.54
N THR A 112 -19.10 -0.71 10.95
CA THR A 112 -19.15 -1.40 12.25
C THR A 112 -18.18 -2.57 12.30
N ALA A 113 -18.18 -3.43 11.27
CA ALA A 113 -17.32 -4.62 11.25
C ALA A 113 -15.83 -4.27 11.30
N THR A 114 -15.39 -3.28 10.53
CA THR A 114 -13.99 -2.88 10.50
C THR A 114 -13.57 -2.09 11.73
N LEU A 115 -14.46 -1.29 12.32
CA LEU A 115 -14.19 -0.63 13.61
C LEU A 115 -14.04 -1.65 14.74
N VAL A 116 -14.90 -2.66 14.81
CA VAL A 116 -14.75 -3.75 15.79
C VAL A 116 -13.44 -4.48 15.60
N PHE A 117 -13.10 -4.84 14.35
CA PHE A 117 -11.84 -5.50 14.04
C PHE A 117 -10.62 -4.66 14.45
N SER A 118 -10.57 -3.40 14.04
CA SER A 118 -9.45 -2.52 14.36
C SER A 118 -9.36 -2.15 15.85
N SER A 119 -10.49 -2.09 16.56
CA SER A 119 -10.50 -1.90 18.01
C SER A 119 -9.95 -3.12 18.74
N LEU A 120 -10.30 -4.33 18.31
CA LEU A 120 -9.70 -5.56 18.85
C LEU A 120 -8.19 -5.60 18.58
N LEU A 121 -7.78 -5.25 17.37
CA LEU A 121 -6.36 -5.17 17.01
C LEU A 121 -5.64 -4.09 17.83
N ALA A 122 -6.28 -2.96 18.09
CA ALA A 122 -5.77 -1.89 18.96
C ALA A 122 -5.56 -2.38 20.41
N VAL A 123 -6.51 -3.10 20.96
CA VAL A 123 -6.39 -3.70 22.31
C VAL A 123 -5.22 -4.67 22.36
N VAL A 124 -5.06 -5.52 21.35
CA VAL A 124 -3.90 -6.43 21.25
C VAL A 124 -2.60 -5.63 21.19
N GLY A 125 -2.51 -4.63 20.29
CA GLY A 125 -1.31 -3.80 20.14
C GLY A 125 -0.93 -3.05 21.41
N ILE A 126 -1.90 -2.44 22.10
CA ILE A 126 -1.68 -1.75 23.38
C ILE A 126 -1.20 -2.74 24.44
N SER A 127 -1.81 -3.93 24.52
CA SER A 127 -1.44 -4.94 25.53
C SER A 127 -0.02 -5.43 25.37
N ILE A 128 0.47 -5.59 24.13
CA ILE A 128 1.84 -6.06 23.86
C ILE A 128 2.87 -4.92 23.81
N SER A 129 2.44 -3.66 23.75
CA SER A 129 3.33 -2.51 23.52
C SER A 129 4.50 -2.41 24.51
N GLY A 130 4.28 -2.78 25.76
CA GLY A 130 5.29 -2.72 26.80
C GLY A 130 6.36 -3.82 26.70
N VAL A 131 6.02 -5.00 26.17
CA VAL A 131 6.92 -6.16 26.08
C VAL A 131 7.49 -6.34 24.67
N LEU A 132 6.83 -5.81 23.65
CA LEU A 132 7.22 -5.96 22.24
C LEU A 132 8.68 -5.52 21.96
N PRO A 133 9.15 -4.33 22.40
CA PRO A 133 10.53 -3.95 22.14
C PRO A 133 11.55 -4.91 22.73
N GLY A 134 11.24 -5.51 23.90
CA GLY A 134 12.07 -6.55 24.51
C GLY A 134 12.10 -7.84 23.70
N TRP A 135 10.96 -8.29 23.18
CA TRP A 135 10.87 -9.47 22.30
C TRP A 135 11.63 -9.29 20.99
N LEU A 136 11.69 -8.06 20.49
CA LEU A 136 12.42 -7.71 19.26
C LEU A 136 13.92 -7.48 19.50
N GLY A 137 14.42 -7.67 20.73
CA GLY A 137 15.83 -7.51 21.05
C GLY A 137 16.29 -6.06 21.21
N GLY A 138 15.35 -5.14 21.48
CA GLY A 138 15.67 -3.72 21.70
C GLY A 138 16.50 -3.50 22.97
N ASP A 139 17.47 -2.60 22.86
CA ASP A 139 18.28 -2.13 24.00
C ASP A 139 17.40 -1.34 24.99
N GLU A 140 17.76 -1.33 26.27
CA GLU A 140 17.00 -0.61 27.31
C GLU A 140 16.83 0.88 26.99
N MET A 141 17.82 1.49 26.37
CA MET A 141 17.81 2.91 26.00
C MET A 141 16.69 3.30 25.00
N ILE A 142 16.27 2.35 24.14
CA ILE A 142 15.27 2.62 23.09
C ILE A 142 13.91 1.98 23.37
N ARG A 143 13.81 1.13 24.40
CA ARG A 143 12.56 0.40 24.72
C ARG A 143 11.40 1.31 25.06
N SER A 144 11.65 2.38 25.83
CA SER A 144 10.62 3.33 26.24
C SER A 144 9.98 4.02 25.04
N ASP A 145 10.82 4.60 24.17
CA ASP A 145 10.37 5.33 22.99
C ASP A 145 9.66 4.41 21.99
N SER A 146 10.21 3.20 21.75
CA SER A 146 9.60 2.18 20.91
C SER A 146 8.24 1.74 21.43
N SER A 147 8.13 1.52 22.76
CA SER A 147 6.87 1.13 23.41
C SER A 147 5.82 2.23 23.31
N PHE A 148 6.21 3.49 23.56
CA PHE A 148 5.32 4.63 23.44
C PHE A 148 4.84 4.82 22.00
N TYR A 149 5.77 4.79 21.05
CA TYR A 149 5.46 4.90 19.61
C TYR A 149 4.44 3.86 19.18
N PHE A 150 4.69 2.59 19.49
CA PHE A 150 3.81 1.49 19.11
C PHE A 150 2.47 1.53 19.83
N ARG A 151 2.45 2.00 21.09
CA ARG A 151 1.20 2.17 21.87
C ARG A 151 0.30 3.22 21.26
N ILE A 152 0.83 4.40 20.92
CA ILE A 152 0.06 5.48 20.29
C ILE A 152 -0.42 5.05 18.91
N PHE A 153 0.45 4.47 18.08
CA PHE A 153 0.07 3.91 16.79
C PHE A 153 -1.11 2.93 16.93
N SER A 154 -1.01 1.99 17.88
CA SER A 154 -2.06 0.99 18.13
C SER A 154 -3.37 1.61 18.60
N LEU A 155 -3.33 2.63 19.46
CA LEU A 155 -4.52 3.33 19.95
C LEU A 155 -5.34 3.94 18.79
N PHE A 156 -4.67 4.44 17.77
CA PHE A 156 -5.31 5.11 16.63
C PHE A 156 -5.57 4.21 15.42
N LEU A 157 -5.37 2.90 15.53
CA LEU A 157 -5.74 1.93 14.49
C LEU A 157 -7.18 2.04 13.98
N PRO A 158 -8.19 2.37 14.80
CA PRO A 158 -9.53 2.61 14.28
C PRO A 158 -9.64 3.80 13.30
N ALA A 159 -8.85 4.85 13.48
CA ALA A 159 -8.79 5.96 12.54
C ALA A 159 -8.14 5.55 11.21
N LEU A 160 -7.01 4.86 11.28
CA LEU A 160 -6.33 4.25 10.13
C LEU A 160 -7.28 3.31 9.37
N GLN A 161 -8.04 2.48 10.08
CA GLN A 161 -9.03 1.59 9.49
C GLN A 161 -10.12 2.33 8.74
N LEU A 162 -10.63 3.44 9.28
CA LEU A 162 -11.63 4.28 8.61
C LEU A 162 -11.06 4.93 7.36
N ASN A 163 -9.80 5.36 7.37
CA ASN A 163 -9.13 5.90 6.20
C ASN A 163 -9.03 4.84 5.08
N PHE A 164 -8.58 3.62 5.39
CA PHE A 164 -8.55 2.51 4.43
C PHE A 164 -9.93 2.17 3.89
N LEU A 165 -10.92 2.08 4.77
CA LEU A 165 -12.28 1.75 4.38
C LEU A 165 -12.86 2.81 3.46
N ALA A 166 -12.83 4.08 3.87
CA ALA A 166 -13.40 5.18 3.10
C ALA A 166 -12.66 5.38 1.77
N GLY A 167 -11.32 5.33 1.78
CA GLY A 167 -10.51 5.39 0.58
C GLY A 167 -10.79 4.23 -0.37
N GLY A 168 -10.85 2.99 0.12
CA GLY A 168 -11.20 1.80 -0.65
C GLY A 168 -12.61 1.88 -1.26
N MET A 169 -13.60 2.33 -0.49
CA MET A 169 -14.96 2.52 -0.96
C MET A 169 -15.08 3.58 -2.07
N LEU A 170 -14.38 4.70 -1.91
CA LEU A 170 -14.34 5.75 -2.93
C LEU A 170 -13.64 5.26 -4.21
N ARG A 171 -12.50 4.58 -4.08
CA ARG A 171 -11.79 3.98 -5.23
C ARG A 171 -12.68 2.98 -5.95
N CYS A 172 -13.28 2.05 -5.25
CA CYS A 172 -14.16 1.03 -5.81
C CYS A 172 -15.46 1.62 -6.42
N SER A 173 -15.88 2.80 -6.00
CA SER A 173 -16.95 3.54 -6.68
C SER A 173 -16.50 4.23 -7.98
N GLY A 174 -15.20 4.23 -8.27
CA GLY A 174 -14.60 4.86 -9.44
C GLY A 174 -14.09 6.28 -9.19
N ASN A 175 -14.17 6.77 -7.97
CA ASN A 175 -13.65 8.09 -7.61
C ASN A 175 -12.23 7.95 -7.04
N MET A 176 -11.24 7.92 -7.92
CA MET A 176 -9.82 7.88 -7.52
C MET A 176 -9.27 9.25 -7.11
N CYS A 177 -9.83 10.34 -7.64
CA CYS A 177 -9.27 11.68 -7.42
C CYS A 177 -9.36 12.14 -5.97
N VAL A 178 -10.49 11.90 -5.30
CA VAL A 178 -10.70 12.39 -3.93
C VAL A 178 -9.81 11.67 -2.92
N PRO A 179 -9.77 10.32 -2.86
CA PRO A 179 -8.87 9.64 -1.93
C PRO A 179 -7.40 9.94 -2.24
N SER A 180 -7.01 10.06 -3.52
CA SER A 180 -5.64 10.40 -3.88
C SER A 180 -5.26 11.81 -3.45
N MET A 181 -6.14 12.80 -3.66
CA MET A 181 -5.90 14.17 -3.23
C MET A 181 -5.81 14.28 -1.70
N LEU A 182 -6.69 13.58 -0.97
CA LEU A 182 -6.66 13.59 0.49
C LEU A 182 -5.41 12.88 1.04
N ASN A 183 -4.93 11.82 0.39
CA ASN A 183 -3.67 11.17 0.78
C ASN A 183 -2.46 12.08 0.51
N VAL A 184 -2.41 12.79 -0.62
CA VAL A 184 -1.36 13.80 -0.86
C VAL A 184 -1.42 14.91 0.20
N LEU A 185 -2.62 15.36 0.54
CA LEU A 185 -2.81 16.36 1.59
C LEU A 185 -2.44 15.81 2.97
N MET A 186 -2.66 14.53 3.24
CA MET A 186 -2.18 13.85 4.45
C MET A 186 -0.67 13.94 4.56
N CYS A 187 0.07 13.65 3.48
CA CYS A 187 1.52 13.77 3.47
C CYS A 187 1.99 15.20 3.80
N PHE A 188 1.28 16.20 3.29
CA PHE A 188 1.58 17.61 3.62
C PHE A 188 1.34 17.91 5.11
N TRP A 189 0.18 17.51 5.66
CA TRP A 189 -0.12 17.73 7.07
C TRP A 189 0.82 16.97 7.99
N ASP A 190 1.18 15.75 7.63
CA ASP A 190 2.13 14.95 8.39
C ASP A 190 3.49 15.65 8.53
N VAL A 191 4.05 16.13 7.42
CA VAL A 191 5.30 16.90 7.43
C VAL A 191 5.19 18.16 8.28
N VAL A 192 4.07 18.88 8.17
CA VAL A 192 3.83 20.10 8.97
C VAL A 192 3.76 19.77 10.46
N PHE A 193 2.97 18.77 10.85
CA PHE A 193 2.85 18.40 12.26
C PHE A 193 4.16 17.86 12.82
N ASN A 194 4.87 17.02 12.07
CA ASN A 194 6.17 16.49 12.46
C ASN A 194 7.19 17.62 12.65
N PHE A 195 7.20 18.63 11.77
CA PHE A 195 8.08 19.78 11.89
C PHE A 195 7.88 20.56 13.19
N PHE A 196 6.64 20.71 13.66
CA PHE A 196 6.33 21.42 14.92
C PHE A 196 6.39 20.54 16.16
N LEU A 197 6.08 19.25 16.06
CA LEU A 197 6.00 18.36 17.22
C LEU A 197 7.34 17.69 17.56
N ILE A 198 8.12 17.32 16.55
CA ILE A 198 9.39 16.63 16.75
C ILE A 198 10.44 17.56 17.35
N PHE A 199 10.58 18.76 16.79
CA PHE A 199 11.66 19.66 17.13
C PHE A 199 11.26 20.66 18.22
N PRO A 200 12.20 21.06 19.11
CA PRO A 200 11.98 22.16 20.04
C PRO A 200 11.93 23.51 19.31
N THR A 201 11.47 24.54 20.02
CA THR A 201 11.52 25.91 19.53
C THR A 201 12.96 26.28 19.18
N ARG A 202 13.19 26.73 17.93
CA ARG A 202 14.51 27.00 17.39
C ARG A 202 14.51 28.29 16.58
N GLN A 203 15.66 28.96 16.56
CA GLN A 203 15.93 30.04 15.62
C GLN A 203 16.36 29.43 14.28
N VAL A 204 15.70 29.84 13.21
CA VAL A 204 16.03 29.44 11.85
C VAL A 204 16.42 30.69 11.11
N ASP A 205 17.64 30.70 10.61
CA ASP A 205 18.13 31.75 9.70
C ASP A 205 17.78 31.34 8.27
N TRP A 206 16.90 32.10 7.63
CA TRP A 206 16.53 31.89 6.23
C TRP A 206 16.86 33.18 5.45
N TRP A 207 17.93 33.14 4.68
CA TRP A 207 18.38 34.26 3.87
C TRP A 207 18.65 35.56 4.66
N GLY A 208 19.20 35.44 5.89
CA GLY A 208 19.52 36.60 6.73
C GLY A 208 18.34 37.14 7.54
N TRP A 209 17.21 36.46 7.55
CA TRP A 209 16.07 36.72 8.42
C TRP A 209 16.00 35.69 9.52
N GLU A 210 16.18 36.11 10.76
CA GLU A 210 16.04 35.24 11.93
C GLU A 210 14.56 35.09 12.30
N PHE A 211 14.02 33.87 12.16
CA PHE A 211 12.68 33.53 12.60
C PHE A 211 12.76 32.57 13.78
N ILE A 212 11.98 32.85 14.82
CA ILE A 212 11.75 31.90 15.91
C ILE A 212 10.64 30.97 15.44
N VAL A 213 10.98 29.73 15.17
CA VAL A 213 10.00 28.68 14.82
C VAL A 213 9.60 27.99 16.11
N PRO A 214 8.32 28.11 16.54
CA PRO A 214 7.82 27.42 17.71
C PRO A 214 7.84 25.92 17.46
N GLY A 215 8.21 25.14 18.47
CA GLY A 215 8.19 23.69 18.42
C GLY A 215 8.02 23.11 19.82
N VAL A 216 7.40 21.93 19.90
CA VAL A 216 7.07 21.29 21.18
C VAL A 216 8.24 20.44 21.70
N GLY A 217 9.08 19.89 20.79
CA GLY A 217 10.29 19.16 21.17
C GLY A 217 10.03 17.75 21.73
N LEU A 218 8.98 17.08 21.25
CA LEU A 218 8.60 15.73 21.71
C LEU A 218 9.45 14.60 21.09
N GLY A 219 10.31 14.90 20.13
CA GLY A 219 11.17 13.88 19.50
C GLY A 219 10.37 12.73 18.87
N VAL A 220 10.66 11.47 19.28
CA VAL A 220 9.98 10.26 18.78
C VAL A 220 8.48 10.26 19.05
N GLU A 221 8.06 10.77 20.21
CA GLU A 221 6.65 10.93 20.56
C GLU A 221 5.95 11.92 19.62
N GLY A 222 6.65 13.00 19.26
CA GLY A 222 6.16 13.98 18.30
C GLY A 222 5.94 13.40 16.90
N ALA A 223 6.80 12.50 16.46
CA ALA A 223 6.69 11.84 15.17
C ALA A 223 5.40 10.99 15.06
N VAL A 224 5.13 10.14 16.06
CA VAL A 224 3.90 9.33 16.04
C VAL A 224 2.64 10.18 16.17
N LEU A 225 2.67 11.22 16.99
CA LEU A 225 1.53 12.14 17.16
C LEU A 225 1.25 12.93 15.89
N GLY A 226 2.28 13.40 15.19
CA GLY A 226 2.14 14.11 13.92
C GLY A 226 1.47 13.25 12.85
N THR A 227 1.96 12.03 12.67
CA THR A 227 1.39 11.06 11.73
C THR A 227 -0.06 10.71 12.07
N VAL A 228 -0.35 10.47 13.34
CA VAL A 228 -1.72 10.16 13.82
C VAL A 228 -2.67 11.33 13.59
N LEU A 229 -2.25 12.57 13.85
CA LEU A 229 -3.08 13.76 13.60
C LEU A 229 -3.39 13.93 12.11
N ALA A 230 -2.40 13.77 11.24
CA ALA A 230 -2.58 13.80 9.80
C ALA A 230 -3.55 12.70 9.33
N GLU A 231 -3.42 11.50 9.88
CA GLU A 231 -4.30 10.36 9.60
C GLU A 231 -5.75 10.63 10.06
N LEU A 232 -5.95 11.20 11.26
CA LEU A 232 -7.28 11.55 11.78
C LEU A 232 -8.00 12.58 10.90
N ILE A 233 -7.29 13.63 10.48
CA ILE A 233 -7.84 14.66 9.59
C ILE A 233 -8.24 14.03 8.26
N THR A 234 -7.39 13.18 7.71
CA THR A 234 -7.62 12.52 6.43
C THR A 234 -8.78 11.52 6.53
N ALA A 235 -8.81 10.68 7.56
CA ALA A 235 -9.91 9.76 7.82
C ALA A 235 -11.25 10.49 7.99
N GLY A 236 -11.26 11.57 8.75
CA GLY A 236 -12.43 12.44 8.92
C GLY A 236 -12.90 13.06 7.60
N GLY A 237 -11.98 13.60 6.82
CA GLY A 237 -12.25 14.17 5.50
C GLY A 237 -12.77 13.13 4.50
N MET A 238 -12.17 11.95 4.47
CA MET A 238 -12.62 10.84 3.61
C MET A 238 -14.01 10.34 4.00
N MET A 239 -14.25 10.12 5.29
CA MET A 239 -15.56 9.68 5.79
C MET A 239 -16.64 10.74 5.55
N TRP A 240 -16.32 12.02 5.80
CA TRP A 240 -17.24 13.11 5.50
C TRP A 240 -17.62 13.15 4.02
N TYR A 241 -16.62 13.08 3.13
CA TYR A 241 -16.88 13.06 1.69
C TYR A 241 -17.70 11.83 1.27
N LEU A 242 -17.32 10.66 1.76
CA LEU A 242 -18.02 9.39 1.47
C LEU A 242 -19.49 9.45 1.90
N CYS A 243 -19.77 9.93 3.12
CA CYS A 243 -21.09 9.93 3.70
C CYS A 243 -21.99 11.03 3.17
N ARG A 244 -21.43 12.20 2.78
CA ARG A 244 -22.19 13.41 2.43
C ARG A 244 -22.15 13.79 0.95
N ARG A 245 -21.01 13.60 0.28
CA ARG A 245 -20.75 14.11 -1.07
C ARG A 245 -20.65 13.03 -2.16
N SER A 246 -20.48 11.76 -1.80
CA SER A 246 -20.43 10.68 -2.78
C SER A 246 -21.75 10.53 -3.51
N SER A 247 -21.71 10.49 -4.84
CA SER A 247 -22.90 10.33 -5.68
C SER A 247 -23.59 8.97 -5.53
N MET A 248 -22.78 7.91 -5.27
CA MET A 248 -23.26 6.52 -5.24
C MET A 248 -23.40 5.96 -3.81
N LEU A 249 -22.58 6.45 -2.86
CA LEU A 249 -22.46 5.86 -1.53
C LEU A 249 -22.94 6.79 -0.40
N ARG A 250 -23.53 7.93 -0.73
CA ARG A 250 -24.09 8.87 0.25
C ARG A 250 -25.06 8.17 1.20
N LEU A 251 -24.84 8.31 2.51
CA LEU A 251 -25.63 7.64 3.56
C LEU A 251 -26.93 8.36 3.94
N SER A 252 -27.27 9.50 3.31
CA SER A 252 -28.50 10.24 3.61
C SER A 252 -29.74 9.46 3.19
N GLY A 253 -30.67 9.27 4.13
CA GLY A 253 -32.04 8.79 3.85
C GLY A 253 -32.21 7.30 3.54
N GLY A 254 -31.19 6.46 3.73
CA GLY A 254 -31.32 5.03 3.40
C GLY A 254 -31.74 4.16 4.59
N GLN A 255 -32.72 3.30 4.41
CA GLN A 255 -33.04 2.19 5.31
C GLN A 255 -31.93 1.15 5.26
N GLY A 256 -31.34 0.79 6.39
CA GLY A 256 -30.35 -0.28 6.48
C GLY A 256 -29.68 -0.31 7.88
N SER A 257 -29.48 -1.50 8.41
CA SER A 257 -28.81 -1.72 9.68
C SER A 257 -27.31 -1.54 9.55
N PHE A 258 -26.67 -1.00 10.59
CA PHE A 258 -25.21 -0.97 10.75
C PHE A 258 -24.67 -2.33 11.24
N LEU A 259 -25.55 -3.24 11.72
CA LEU A 259 -25.15 -4.55 12.15
C LEU A 259 -24.74 -5.41 10.94
N PRO A 260 -23.53 -6.02 10.97
CA PRO A 260 -23.06 -6.86 9.87
C PRO A 260 -23.94 -8.09 9.67
N ARG A 261 -24.37 -8.35 8.46
CA ARG A 261 -25.04 -9.60 8.11
C ARG A 261 -24.01 -10.69 7.92
N LYS A 262 -24.35 -11.91 8.33
CA LYS A 262 -23.50 -13.10 8.22
C LYS A 262 -22.95 -13.31 6.78
N GLU A 263 -23.79 -13.10 5.78
CA GLU A 263 -23.38 -13.24 4.36
C GLU A 263 -22.32 -12.22 3.95
N THR A 264 -22.52 -10.92 4.27
CA THR A 264 -21.58 -9.84 3.98
C THR A 264 -20.25 -10.07 4.69
N LEU A 265 -20.32 -10.47 5.98
CA LEU A 265 -19.13 -10.74 6.78
C LEU A 265 -18.37 -11.96 6.26
N ARG A 266 -19.08 -13.06 5.96
CA ARG A 266 -18.46 -14.27 5.39
C ARG A 266 -17.73 -13.97 4.06
N GLN A 267 -18.34 -13.16 3.21
CA GLN A 267 -17.71 -12.77 1.93
C GLN A 267 -16.50 -11.85 2.16
N ALA A 268 -16.61 -10.89 3.09
CA ALA A 268 -15.48 -10.03 3.45
C ALA A 268 -14.31 -10.85 4.01
N VAL A 269 -14.56 -11.74 4.95
CA VAL A 269 -13.52 -12.63 5.52
C VAL A 269 -12.88 -13.52 4.45
N ARG A 270 -13.67 -14.06 3.53
CA ARG A 270 -13.16 -14.89 2.43
C ARG A 270 -12.16 -14.13 1.54
N ILE A 271 -12.33 -12.81 1.38
CA ILE A 271 -11.42 -11.97 0.60
C ILE A 271 -10.25 -11.50 1.48
N SER A 272 -10.55 -11.01 2.70
CA SER A 272 -9.56 -10.36 3.57
C SER A 272 -8.59 -11.34 4.22
N LEU A 273 -9.07 -12.53 4.62
CA LEU A 273 -8.26 -13.48 5.38
C LEU A 273 -7.03 -13.98 4.63
N PRO A 274 -7.10 -14.38 3.34
CA PRO A 274 -5.91 -14.72 2.57
C PRO A 274 -4.95 -13.54 2.43
N MET A 275 -5.46 -12.33 2.23
CA MET A 275 -4.63 -11.11 2.15
C MET A 275 -3.93 -10.81 3.47
N GLY A 276 -4.60 -11.00 4.61
CA GLY A 276 -4.00 -10.86 5.93
C GLY A 276 -2.88 -11.87 6.17
N PHE A 277 -3.09 -13.13 5.83
CA PHE A 277 -2.03 -14.16 5.89
C PHE A 277 -0.86 -13.84 4.98
N GLU A 278 -1.11 -13.31 3.80
CA GLU A 278 -0.07 -12.85 2.88
C GLU A 278 0.79 -11.74 3.51
N HIS A 279 0.16 -10.75 4.15
CA HIS A 279 0.91 -9.71 4.86
C HIS A 279 1.78 -10.26 5.99
N ILE A 280 1.28 -11.23 6.78
CA ILE A 280 2.08 -11.93 7.79
C ILE A 280 3.26 -12.64 7.13
N ALA A 281 3.04 -13.33 6.03
CA ALA A 281 4.07 -14.05 5.32
C ALA A 281 5.14 -13.10 4.72
N ILE A 282 4.74 -11.95 4.18
CA ILE A 282 5.65 -10.93 3.65
C ILE A 282 6.51 -10.34 4.77
N CYS A 283 5.91 -9.97 5.92
CA CYS A 283 6.65 -9.47 7.07
C CYS A 283 7.66 -10.50 7.60
N GLY A 284 7.24 -11.76 7.71
CA GLY A 284 8.12 -12.87 8.09
C GLY A 284 9.29 -13.05 7.11
N ALA A 285 9.02 -12.99 5.81
CA ALA A 285 10.06 -13.09 4.78
C ALA A 285 11.05 -11.92 4.83
N GLN A 286 10.56 -10.73 5.18
CA GLN A 286 11.41 -9.54 5.32
C GLN A 286 12.38 -9.69 6.50
N ILE A 287 11.90 -10.23 7.63
CA ILE A 287 12.74 -10.59 8.79
C ILE A 287 13.78 -11.63 8.38
N MET A 288 13.37 -12.71 7.68
CA MET A 288 14.29 -13.76 7.22
C MET A 288 15.33 -13.23 6.24
N THR A 289 14.96 -12.32 5.34
CA THR A 289 15.92 -11.66 4.45
C THR A 289 16.96 -10.86 5.25
N THR A 290 16.53 -10.14 6.29
CA THR A 290 17.44 -9.42 7.19
C THR A 290 18.39 -10.38 7.89
N VAL A 291 17.91 -11.54 8.36
CA VAL A 291 18.75 -12.59 8.96
C VAL A 291 19.79 -13.13 7.98
N ILE A 292 19.45 -13.26 6.70
CA ILE A 292 20.39 -13.71 5.66
C ILE A 292 21.42 -12.62 5.33
N VAL A 293 21.02 -11.34 5.33
CA VAL A 293 21.90 -10.21 4.97
C VAL A 293 22.82 -9.80 6.12
N ALA A 294 22.36 -9.92 7.38
CA ALA A 294 23.12 -9.46 8.55
C ALA A 294 24.55 -10.02 8.65
N PRO A 295 24.80 -11.33 8.40
CA PRO A 295 26.16 -11.89 8.44
C PRO A 295 27.11 -11.39 7.34
N LEU A 296 26.57 -10.74 6.29
CA LEU A 296 27.36 -10.23 5.17
C LEU A 296 28.12 -8.92 5.52
N GLY A 297 27.87 -8.36 6.69
CA GLY A 297 28.59 -7.20 7.23
C GLY A 297 27.87 -5.86 7.04
N ILE A 298 28.42 -4.83 7.67
CA ILE A 298 27.80 -3.48 7.76
C ILE A 298 27.64 -2.84 6.39
N VAL A 299 28.61 -2.99 5.49
CA VAL A 299 28.56 -2.45 4.13
C VAL A 299 27.39 -3.05 3.35
N ALA A 300 27.17 -4.38 3.48
CA ALA A 300 26.06 -5.06 2.83
C ALA A 300 24.71 -4.60 3.40
N ILE A 301 24.58 -4.46 4.71
CA ILE A 301 23.37 -3.99 5.37
C ILE A 301 23.02 -2.57 4.89
N ALA A 302 23.99 -1.67 4.85
CA ALA A 302 23.80 -0.29 4.41
C ALA A 302 23.42 -0.23 2.92
N ALA A 303 24.13 -0.95 2.06
CA ALA A 303 23.83 -1.01 0.62
C ALA A 303 22.44 -1.59 0.36
N ASN A 304 22.04 -2.64 1.08
CA ASN A 304 20.70 -3.22 1.01
C ASN A 304 19.61 -2.21 1.39
N SER A 305 19.82 -1.46 2.46
CA SER A 305 18.86 -0.45 2.93
C SER A 305 18.66 0.66 1.89
N PHE A 306 19.74 1.19 1.34
CA PHE A 306 19.66 2.23 0.30
C PHE A 306 19.02 1.72 -1.00
N ALA A 307 19.32 0.48 -1.37
CA ALA A 307 18.76 -0.10 -2.58
C ALA A 307 17.24 -0.36 -2.44
N ILE A 308 16.76 -0.85 -1.30
CA ILE A 308 15.32 -1.01 -1.02
C ILE A 308 14.59 0.34 -1.13
N ILE A 309 15.21 1.40 -0.65
CA ILE A 309 14.70 2.75 -0.76
C ILE A 309 14.53 3.15 -2.24
N ALA A 310 15.59 3.00 -3.02
CA ALA A 310 15.58 3.36 -4.43
C ALA A 310 14.57 2.52 -5.24
N GLU A 311 14.50 1.22 -4.99
CA GLU A 311 13.56 0.29 -5.63
C GLU A 311 12.10 0.66 -5.32
N SER A 312 11.80 1.13 -4.11
CA SER A 312 10.43 1.47 -3.72
C SER A 312 9.79 2.53 -4.63
N LEU A 313 10.56 3.48 -5.15
CA LEU A 313 10.08 4.47 -6.11
C LEU A 313 9.71 3.85 -7.46
N CYS A 314 10.38 2.75 -7.85
CA CYS A 314 10.10 2.04 -9.10
C CYS A 314 8.78 1.28 -9.06
N TYR A 315 8.49 0.56 -7.98
CA TYR A 315 7.32 -0.31 -7.95
C TYR A 315 6.02 0.39 -7.47
N MET A 316 6.09 1.55 -6.86
CA MET A 316 4.88 2.28 -6.41
C MET A 316 3.89 2.61 -7.53
N PRO A 317 4.29 2.98 -8.75
CA PRO A 317 3.35 3.11 -9.86
C PRO A 317 2.55 1.82 -10.13
N GLY A 318 3.16 0.65 -9.97
CA GLY A 318 2.49 -0.64 -10.09
C GLY A 318 1.33 -0.81 -9.11
N TYR A 319 1.50 -0.42 -7.85
CA TYR A 319 0.42 -0.43 -6.86
C TYR A 319 -0.71 0.53 -7.22
N GLY A 320 -0.41 1.73 -7.72
CA GLY A 320 -1.43 2.66 -8.19
C GLY A 320 -2.27 2.09 -9.35
N ILE A 321 -1.63 1.41 -10.30
CA ILE A 321 -2.33 0.74 -11.41
C ILE A 321 -3.13 -0.47 -10.91
N SER A 322 -2.62 -1.20 -9.92
CA SER A 322 -3.29 -2.32 -9.25
C SER A 322 -4.61 -1.91 -8.60
N GLU A 323 -4.66 -0.74 -7.94
CA GLU A 323 -5.90 -0.18 -7.39
C GLU A 323 -6.93 0.15 -8.48
N ALA A 324 -6.49 0.71 -9.61
CA ALA A 324 -7.34 0.94 -10.77
C ALA A 324 -7.86 -0.37 -11.37
N ALA A 325 -7.00 -1.38 -11.48
CA ALA A 325 -7.36 -2.72 -11.95
C ALA A 325 -8.43 -3.36 -11.06
N THR A 326 -8.26 -3.29 -9.74
CA THR A 326 -9.25 -3.79 -8.75
C THR A 326 -10.63 -3.17 -8.98
N THR A 327 -10.68 -1.88 -9.21
CA THR A 327 -11.94 -1.15 -9.47
C THR A 327 -12.58 -1.53 -10.79
N LEU A 328 -11.82 -1.51 -11.89
CA LEU A 328 -12.30 -1.79 -13.24
C LEU A 328 -12.79 -3.24 -13.38
N VAL A 329 -12.01 -4.18 -12.85
CA VAL A 329 -12.35 -5.60 -12.84
C VAL A 329 -13.58 -5.87 -11.96
N GLY A 330 -13.58 -5.31 -10.74
CA GLY A 330 -14.71 -5.46 -9.81
C GLY A 330 -16.03 -4.96 -10.38
N GLN A 331 -16.04 -3.75 -10.96
CA GLN A 331 -17.25 -3.20 -11.59
C GLN A 331 -17.65 -3.97 -12.86
N SER A 332 -16.69 -4.39 -13.68
CA SER A 332 -16.97 -5.18 -14.89
C SER A 332 -17.54 -6.57 -14.56
N LEU A 333 -17.06 -7.18 -13.48
CA LEU A 333 -17.58 -8.45 -12.97
C LEU A 333 -18.98 -8.28 -12.43
N GLY A 334 -19.23 -7.24 -11.63
CA GLY A 334 -20.56 -6.88 -11.13
C GLY A 334 -21.58 -6.65 -12.25
N ALA A 335 -21.16 -5.99 -13.33
CA ALA A 335 -21.98 -5.81 -14.55
C ALA A 335 -22.13 -7.08 -15.40
N ASN A 336 -21.56 -8.20 -15.01
CA ASN A 336 -21.52 -9.47 -15.75
C ASN A 336 -20.90 -9.35 -17.17
N ARG A 337 -19.93 -8.42 -17.34
CA ARG A 337 -19.27 -8.14 -18.62
C ARG A 337 -17.90 -8.79 -18.72
N ILE A 338 -17.86 -10.11 -18.81
CA ILE A 338 -16.64 -10.91 -18.77
C ILE A 338 -15.64 -10.54 -19.88
N ARG A 339 -16.12 -10.25 -21.12
CA ARG A 339 -15.21 -9.82 -22.21
C ARG A 339 -14.53 -8.50 -21.89
N LEU A 340 -15.25 -7.54 -21.33
CA LEU A 340 -14.71 -6.24 -20.94
C LEU A 340 -13.75 -6.36 -19.74
N LEU A 341 -14.11 -7.19 -18.76
CA LEU A 341 -13.27 -7.54 -17.63
C LEU A 341 -11.89 -8.06 -18.08
N LYS A 342 -11.86 -9.04 -19.00
CA LYS A 342 -10.60 -9.57 -19.55
C LYS A 342 -9.78 -8.51 -20.28
N ARG A 343 -10.44 -7.59 -21.00
CA ARG A 343 -9.75 -6.47 -21.68
C ARG A 343 -9.13 -5.52 -20.67
N PHE A 344 -9.87 -5.11 -19.63
CA PHE A 344 -9.31 -4.24 -18.58
C PHE A 344 -8.18 -4.91 -17.83
N ALA A 345 -8.30 -6.21 -17.51
CA ALA A 345 -7.24 -6.98 -16.88
C ALA A 345 -5.95 -6.95 -17.72
N ASN A 346 -6.04 -7.19 -19.02
CA ASN A 346 -4.88 -7.13 -19.92
C ASN A 346 -4.33 -5.70 -20.06
N ILE A 347 -5.20 -4.69 -20.27
CA ILE A 347 -4.77 -3.29 -20.42
C ILE A 347 -4.01 -2.83 -19.18
N THR A 348 -4.52 -3.11 -17.98
CA THR A 348 -3.88 -2.68 -16.74
C THR A 348 -2.55 -3.39 -16.53
N VAL A 349 -2.47 -4.70 -16.75
CA VAL A 349 -1.22 -5.46 -16.58
C VAL A 349 -0.15 -5.01 -17.58
N TRP A 350 -0.49 -4.90 -18.88
CA TRP A 350 0.47 -4.41 -19.88
C TRP A 350 0.89 -2.96 -19.64
N SER A 351 -0.04 -2.09 -19.21
CA SER A 351 0.32 -0.71 -18.82
C SER A 351 1.27 -0.68 -17.63
N GLY A 352 1.04 -1.53 -16.63
CA GLY A 352 1.93 -1.68 -15.48
C GLY A 352 3.32 -2.16 -15.88
N MET A 353 3.40 -3.22 -16.70
CA MET A 353 4.66 -3.76 -17.20
C MET A 353 5.45 -2.72 -18.03
N LEU A 354 4.76 -1.94 -18.85
CA LEU A 354 5.40 -0.89 -19.65
C LEU A 354 5.94 0.24 -18.74
N ILE A 355 5.12 0.75 -17.82
CA ILE A 355 5.51 1.87 -16.94
C ILE A 355 6.66 1.44 -16.02
N MET A 356 6.53 0.32 -15.32
CA MET A 356 7.61 -0.17 -14.45
C MET A 356 8.84 -0.63 -15.25
N GLY A 357 8.66 -1.14 -16.46
CA GLY A 357 9.77 -1.43 -17.36
C GLY A 357 10.58 -0.18 -17.73
N VAL A 358 9.89 0.93 -18.04
CA VAL A 358 10.55 2.22 -18.28
C VAL A 358 11.24 2.71 -17.00
N MET A 359 10.59 2.61 -15.84
CA MET A 359 11.18 2.96 -14.55
C MET A 359 12.41 2.09 -14.24
N GLY A 360 12.37 0.80 -14.54
CA GLY A 360 13.51 -0.11 -14.42
C GLY A 360 14.70 0.31 -15.28
N VAL A 361 14.46 0.69 -16.54
CA VAL A 361 15.52 1.24 -17.42
C VAL A 361 16.10 2.52 -16.83
N LEU A 362 15.25 3.46 -16.37
CA LEU A 362 15.68 4.68 -15.71
C LEU A 362 16.50 4.38 -14.46
N MET A 363 16.06 3.44 -13.61
CA MET A 363 16.78 3.02 -12.42
C MET A 363 18.13 2.39 -12.76
N TYR A 364 18.21 1.56 -13.80
CA TYR A 364 19.47 0.95 -14.26
C TYR A 364 20.50 2.01 -14.68
N VAL A 365 20.07 3.00 -15.47
CA VAL A 365 20.93 4.06 -15.97
C VAL A 365 21.30 5.04 -14.86
N ALA A 366 20.34 5.46 -14.05
CA ALA A 366 20.51 6.45 -12.98
C ALA A 366 21.01 5.84 -11.65
N ALA A 367 21.25 4.53 -11.56
CA ALA A 367 21.71 3.88 -10.32
C ALA A 367 22.94 4.57 -9.69
N PRO A 368 23.98 4.98 -10.45
CA PRO A 368 25.13 5.69 -9.87
C PRO A 368 24.75 7.02 -9.21
N GLN A 369 23.85 7.78 -9.82
CA GLN A 369 23.37 9.07 -9.30
C GLN A 369 22.47 8.87 -8.08
N ILE A 370 21.55 7.91 -8.14
CA ILE A 370 20.61 7.61 -7.05
C ILE A 370 21.37 7.20 -5.80
N ILE A 371 22.24 6.23 -5.89
CA ILE A 371 23.04 5.76 -4.73
C ILE A 371 24.08 6.81 -4.33
N GLY A 372 24.67 7.55 -5.29
CA GLY A 372 25.66 8.59 -5.03
C GLY A 372 25.13 9.75 -4.19
N VAL A 373 23.84 10.09 -4.32
CA VAL A 373 23.17 11.09 -3.45
C VAL A 373 22.95 10.55 -2.03
N MET A 374 22.76 9.23 -1.89
CA MET A 374 22.43 8.60 -0.60
C MET A 374 23.65 8.34 0.27
N THR A 375 24.82 8.10 -0.32
CA THR A 375 26.05 7.79 0.43
C THR A 375 27.32 8.27 -0.28
N PRO A 376 28.26 8.87 0.46
CA PRO A 376 29.58 9.21 -0.06
C PRO A 376 30.55 8.02 -0.01
N VAL A 377 30.22 6.93 0.70
CA VAL A 377 31.10 5.77 0.90
C VAL A 377 31.15 4.92 -0.36
N GLU A 378 32.36 4.83 -0.98
CA GLU A 378 32.55 4.18 -2.28
C GLU A 378 32.18 2.71 -2.27
N GLU A 379 32.53 1.95 -1.24
CA GLU A 379 32.20 0.51 -1.14
C GLU A 379 30.71 0.25 -1.13
N ILE A 380 29.96 1.03 -0.34
CA ILE A 380 28.48 0.95 -0.26
C ILE A 380 27.88 1.35 -1.60
N ARG A 381 28.42 2.40 -2.23
CA ARG A 381 27.97 2.93 -3.51
C ARG A 381 28.12 1.90 -4.63
N MET A 382 29.29 1.28 -4.76
CA MET A 382 29.57 0.29 -5.80
C MET A 382 28.70 -0.96 -5.64
N LEU A 383 28.51 -1.41 -4.39
CA LEU A 383 27.65 -2.55 -4.10
C LEU A 383 26.17 -2.20 -4.39
N GLY A 384 25.69 -1.05 -3.94
CA GLY A 384 24.33 -0.56 -4.15
C GLY A 384 23.97 -0.41 -5.63
N ILE A 385 24.87 0.17 -6.45
CA ILE A 385 24.71 0.26 -7.91
C ILE A 385 24.57 -1.13 -8.53
N GLY A 386 25.43 -2.07 -8.11
CA GLY A 386 25.41 -3.43 -8.65
C GLY A 386 24.09 -4.15 -8.39
N ILE A 387 23.56 -4.06 -7.18
CA ILE A 387 22.31 -4.74 -6.81
C ILE A 387 21.08 -4.08 -7.43
N LEU A 388 21.01 -2.74 -7.52
CA LEU A 388 19.94 -2.05 -8.22
C LEU A 388 19.85 -2.41 -9.70
N ARG A 389 21.00 -2.56 -10.35
CA ARG A 389 21.05 -2.98 -11.74
C ARG A 389 20.57 -4.40 -11.96
N ILE A 390 20.78 -5.31 -11.00
CA ILE A 390 20.23 -6.67 -11.03
C ILE A 390 18.72 -6.60 -10.97
N GLU A 391 18.16 -5.83 -10.04
CA GLU A 391 16.74 -5.72 -9.81
C GLU A 391 15.99 -5.08 -10.98
N ALA A 392 16.60 -4.12 -11.65
CA ALA A 392 16.01 -3.40 -12.78
C ALA A 392 15.46 -4.33 -13.89
N PHE A 393 16.04 -5.51 -14.07
CA PHE A 393 15.56 -6.51 -15.03
C PHE A 393 14.25 -7.17 -14.62
N ALA A 394 13.95 -7.24 -13.32
CA ALA A 394 12.74 -7.86 -12.80
C ALA A 394 11.53 -6.92 -12.82
N GLU A 395 11.71 -5.61 -12.93
CA GLU A 395 10.65 -4.61 -12.81
C GLU A 395 9.41 -4.86 -13.70
N PRO A 396 9.51 -5.22 -14.98
CA PRO A 396 8.33 -5.51 -15.78
C PRO A 396 7.55 -6.73 -15.27
N MET A 397 8.24 -7.77 -14.81
CA MET A 397 7.62 -8.98 -14.28
C MET A 397 7.08 -8.75 -12.86
N PHE A 398 7.74 -7.91 -12.09
CA PHE A 398 7.21 -7.45 -10.81
C PHE A 398 5.89 -6.68 -11.00
N ALA A 399 5.82 -5.77 -11.97
CA ALA A 399 4.58 -5.12 -12.36
C ALA A 399 3.47 -6.12 -12.73
N ALA A 400 3.81 -7.15 -13.50
CA ALA A 400 2.85 -8.19 -13.87
C ALA A 400 2.25 -8.86 -12.63
N SER A 401 3.05 -9.18 -11.62
CA SER A 401 2.56 -9.77 -10.38
C SER A 401 1.70 -8.81 -9.56
N ILE A 402 2.14 -7.56 -9.36
CA ILE A 402 1.42 -6.54 -8.56
C ILE A 402 0.06 -6.23 -9.20
N VAL A 403 0.03 -5.95 -10.50
CA VAL A 403 -1.20 -5.53 -11.16
C VAL A 403 -2.15 -6.70 -11.36
N ALA A 404 -1.66 -7.90 -11.72
CA ALA A 404 -2.49 -9.10 -11.80
C ALA A 404 -3.07 -9.49 -10.44
N TYR A 405 -2.32 -9.29 -9.34
CA TYR A 405 -2.87 -9.46 -8.00
C TYR A 405 -4.08 -8.55 -7.78
N GLY A 406 -3.99 -7.26 -8.13
CA GLY A 406 -5.12 -6.33 -8.08
C GLY A 406 -6.31 -6.76 -8.94
N VAL A 407 -6.06 -7.34 -10.12
CA VAL A 407 -7.10 -7.94 -10.96
C VAL A 407 -7.82 -9.06 -10.22
N PHE A 408 -7.10 -9.97 -9.59
CA PHE A 408 -7.66 -11.09 -8.84
C PHE A 408 -8.41 -10.64 -7.59
N VAL A 409 -7.89 -9.64 -6.87
CA VAL A 409 -8.58 -8.99 -5.74
C VAL A 409 -9.89 -8.38 -6.21
N GLY A 410 -9.89 -7.64 -7.32
CA GLY A 410 -11.11 -7.07 -7.92
C GLY A 410 -12.15 -8.13 -8.31
N ALA A 411 -11.71 -9.31 -8.72
CA ALA A 411 -12.58 -10.45 -8.97
C ALA A 411 -13.05 -11.17 -7.67
N GLY A 412 -12.53 -10.80 -6.50
CA GLY A 412 -12.82 -11.47 -5.22
C GLY A 412 -12.13 -12.82 -5.06
N ASN A 413 -11.10 -13.10 -5.86
CA ASN A 413 -10.33 -14.33 -5.83
C ASN A 413 -8.94 -14.05 -5.23
N THR A 414 -8.83 -14.04 -3.92
CA THR A 414 -7.59 -13.69 -3.20
C THR A 414 -6.81 -14.90 -2.70
N PHE A 415 -7.47 -16.03 -2.45
CA PHE A 415 -6.83 -17.20 -1.83
C PHE A 415 -5.67 -17.77 -2.65
N VAL A 416 -5.90 -18.05 -3.93
CA VAL A 416 -4.85 -18.64 -4.79
C VAL A 416 -3.72 -17.65 -5.08
N PRO A 417 -3.98 -16.36 -5.40
CA PRO A 417 -2.91 -15.37 -5.55
C PRO A 417 -2.06 -15.18 -4.30
N SER A 418 -2.69 -15.15 -3.10
CA SER A 418 -1.94 -15.07 -1.85
C SER A 418 -1.08 -16.31 -1.61
N LEU A 419 -1.57 -17.49 -1.95
CA LEU A 419 -0.78 -18.73 -1.88
C LEU A 419 0.38 -18.72 -2.90
N MET A 420 0.16 -18.17 -4.10
CA MET A 420 1.22 -18.01 -5.12
C MET A 420 2.31 -17.07 -4.62
N ASN A 421 1.96 -15.93 -4.00
CA ASN A 421 2.92 -15.00 -3.40
C ASN A 421 3.69 -15.67 -2.26
N PHE A 422 2.98 -16.36 -1.35
CA PHE A 422 3.62 -17.11 -0.27
C PHE A 422 4.62 -18.14 -0.80
N GLY A 423 4.19 -19.01 -1.73
CA GLY A 423 5.04 -20.05 -2.30
C GLY A 423 6.24 -19.50 -3.06
N SER A 424 6.07 -18.38 -3.78
CA SER A 424 7.15 -17.72 -4.49
C SER A 424 8.18 -17.12 -3.53
N ILE A 425 7.74 -16.35 -2.54
CA ILE A 425 8.64 -15.66 -1.61
C ILE A 425 9.38 -16.65 -0.70
N TRP A 426 8.65 -17.56 -0.07
CA TRP A 426 9.24 -18.52 0.87
C TRP A 426 9.94 -19.69 0.18
N GLY A 427 9.36 -20.21 -0.91
CA GLY A 427 9.90 -21.37 -1.63
C GLY A 427 11.01 -21.03 -2.62
N VAL A 428 10.97 -19.87 -3.27
CA VAL A 428 11.96 -19.48 -4.29
C VAL A 428 12.93 -18.43 -3.75
N ARG A 429 12.42 -17.25 -3.32
CA ARG A 429 13.29 -16.13 -2.92
C ARG A 429 14.19 -16.49 -1.74
N LEU A 430 13.61 -16.90 -0.61
CA LEU A 430 14.39 -17.17 0.62
C LEU A 430 15.34 -18.37 0.44
N THR A 431 14.90 -19.41 -0.26
CA THR A 431 15.74 -20.59 -0.51
C THR A 431 16.94 -20.24 -1.38
N LEU A 432 16.71 -19.53 -2.49
CA LEU A 432 17.80 -19.08 -3.38
C LEU A 432 18.71 -18.06 -2.68
N ALA A 433 18.14 -17.11 -1.90
CA ALA A 433 18.92 -16.13 -1.17
C ALA A 433 19.86 -16.81 -0.15
N ALA A 434 19.34 -17.78 0.62
CA ALA A 434 20.15 -18.54 1.56
C ALA A 434 21.26 -19.36 0.88
N TRP A 435 21.02 -19.85 -0.33
CA TRP A 435 21.99 -20.63 -1.11
C TRP A 435 23.04 -19.74 -1.80
N LEU A 436 22.64 -18.57 -2.33
CA LEU A 436 23.53 -17.68 -3.07
C LEU A 436 24.30 -16.68 -2.18
N ALA A 437 23.76 -16.34 -1.02
CA ALA A 437 24.40 -15.37 -0.12
C ALA A 437 25.83 -15.76 0.31
N PRO A 438 26.14 -17.03 0.66
CA PRO A 438 27.50 -17.42 1.04
C PRO A 438 28.54 -17.28 -0.07
N THR A 439 28.13 -17.42 -1.33
CA THR A 439 29.04 -17.42 -2.50
C THR A 439 29.13 -16.05 -3.17
N MET A 440 28.01 -15.34 -3.28
CA MET A 440 27.89 -14.07 -4.02
C MET A 440 27.63 -12.86 -3.11
N GLY A 441 27.52 -13.06 -1.79
CA GLY A 441 27.20 -11.99 -0.85
C GLY A 441 25.83 -11.34 -1.14
N LEU A 442 25.71 -10.03 -0.94
CA LEU A 442 24.47 -9.29 -1.18
C LEU A 442 23.99 -9.36 -2.63
N ARG A 443 24.89 -9.44 -3.60
CA ARG A 443 24.51 -9.62 -5.02
C ARG A 443 23.74 -10.92 -5.23
N GLY A 444 24.09 -11.98 -4.51
CA GLY A 444 23.36 -13.25 -4.53
C GLY A 444 21.94 -13.15 -3.99
N VAL A 445 21.76 -12.39 -2.92
CA VAL A 445 20.43 -12.13 -2.32
C VAL A 445 19.52 -11.38 -3.31
N TRP A 446 20.05 -10.34 -3.96
CA TRP A 446 19.29 -9.56 -4.94
C TRP A 446 19.07 -10.31 -6.26
N LEU A 447 20.00 -11.17 -6.65
CA LEU A 447 19.80 -12.08 -7.78
C LEU A 447 18.68 -13.09 -7.49
N ALA A 448 18.63 -13.63 -6.28
CA ALA A 448 17.53 -14.50 -5.84
C ALA A 448 16.17 -13.76 -5.88
N MET A 449 16.14 -12.49 -5.48
CA MET A 449 14.96 -11.64 -5.55
C MET A 449 14.54 -11.40 -7.01
N CYS A 450 15.47 -11.04 -7.88
CA CYS A 450 15.21 -10.83 -9.30
C CYS A 450 14.65 -12.11 -9.98
N ILE A 451 15.24 -13.26 -9.73
CA ILE A 451 14.76 -14.57 -10.26
C ILE A 451 13.34 -14.84 -9.74
N GLU A 452 13.10 -14.64 -8.44
CA GLU A 452 11.78 -14.86 -7.84
C GLU A 452 10.73 -13.92 -8.42
N LEU A 453 11.02 -12.64 -8.58
CA LEU A 453 10.09 -11.67 -9.16
C LEU A 453 9.74 -12.02 -10.61
N CYS A 454 10.73 -12.48 -11.39
CA CYS A 454 10.47 -12.98 -12.74
C CYS A 454 9.60 -14.24 -12.72
N PHE A 455 9.89 -15.19 -11.84
CA PHE A 455 9.09 -16.40 -11.65
C PHE A 455 7.66 -16.06 -11.23
N ARG A 456 7.50 -15.20 -10.22
CA ARG A 456 6.20 -14.75 -9.72
C ARG A 456 5.39 -14.06 -10.79
N GLY A 457 5.98 -13.12 -11.53
CA GLY A 457 5.34 -12.49 -12.68
C GLY A 457 4.85 -13.50 -13.70
N ALA A 458 5.66 -14.49 -14.04
CA ALA A 458 5.30 -15.54 -15.00
C ALA A 458 4.10 -16.37 -14.53
N ILE A 459 4.09 -16.86 -13.30
CA ILE A 459 2.95 -17.66 -12.78
C ILE A 459 1.68 -16.83 -12.68
N PHE A 460 1.77 -15.53 -12.35
CA PHE A 460 0.62 -14.62 -12.34
C PHE A 460 0.07 -14.39 -13.75
N LEU A 461 0.92 -14.21 -14.77
CA LEU A 461 0.49 -14.08 -16.15
C LEU A 461 -0.16 -15.36 -16.68
N VAL A 462 0.42 -16.53 -16.40
CA VAL A 462 -0.17 -17.82 -16.77
C VAL A 462 -1.57 -17.96 -16.17
N ARG A 463 -1.73 -17.63 -14.88
CA ARG A 463 -3.04 -17.64 -14.23
C ARG A 463 -4.01 -16.63 -14.84
N LEU A 464 -3.54 -15.43 -15.16
CA LEU A 464 -4.35 -14.38 -15.77
C LEU A 464 -4.95 -14.87 -17.11
N TRP A 465 -4.13 -15.46 -17.95
CA TRP A 465 -4.54 -15.91 -19.30
C TRP A 465 -5.32 -17.21 -19.28
N SER A 466 -5.12 -18.08 -18.28
CA SER A 466 -5.94 -19.30 -18.14
C SER A 466 -7.43 -19.00 -17.94
N GLY A 467 -7.76 -17.82 -17.39
CA GLY A 467 -9.14 -17.40 -17.15
C GLY A 467 -9.86 -18.15 -16.01
N ASN A 468 -9.21 -19.10 -15.35
CA ASN A 468 -9.80 -19.93 -14.28
C ASN A 468 -10.08 -19.16 -12.98
N TRP A 469 -9.71 -17.89 -12.93
CA TRP A 469 -9.92 -17.00 -11.78
C TRP A 469 -11.25 -16.25 -11.80
N ILE A 470 -12.01 -16.35 -12.92
CA ILE A 470 -13.26 -15.61 -13.10
C ILE A 470 -14.42 -16.45 -12.57
N TYR A 471 -15.01 -16.02 -11.45
CA TYR A 471 -16.21 -16.63 -10.90
C TYR A 471 -17.45 -15.89 -11.37
N LYS A 472 -18.47 -16.63 -11.81
CA LYS A 472 -19.79 -16.04 -12.08
C LYS A 472 -20.44 -15.60 -10.78
N LEU A 473 -20.51 -14.32 -10.50
CA LEU A 473 -21.27 -13.80 -9.36
C LEU A 473 -22.78 -13.98 -9.65
N ARG A 474 -23.44 -14.77 -8.82
CA ARG A 474 -24.91 -14.78 -8.77
C ARG A 474 -25.38 -13.62 -7.88
N ILE A 475 -25.33 -12.40 -8.40
CA ILE A 475 -26.01 -11.27 -7.75
C ILE A 475 -27.49 -11.43 -8.13
N LYS A 476 -28.33 -11.84 -7.17
CA LYS A 476 -29.78 -11.77 -7.33
C LYS A 476 -30.13 -10.30 -7.55
N ARG A 477 -30.68 -9.99 -8.72
CA ARG A 477 -31.25 -8.67 -9.04
C ARG A 477 -32.49 -8.40 -8.20
#